data_11bc9ee1ef1a7e9ec36f9091bbe0a0ea
#
_entry.id   11bc9ee1ef1a7e9ec36f9091bbe0a0ea
#
_cell.length_a   1.000
_cell.length_b   1.000
_cell.length_c   1.000
_cell.angle_alpha   90.00
_cell.angle_beta   90.00
_cell.angle_gamma   90.00
#
_symmetry.space_group_name_H-M   'P 1'
#
loop_
_entity.id
_entity.type
_entity.pdbx_description
1 polymer ?
#
loop_
_entity_poly.entity_id
_entity_poly.type
_entity_poly.pdbx_seq_one_letter_code
_entity_poly.pdbx_strand_id
1 'polypeptide(L)'
;REFYSGMAEGFDMIAAEAVLQLKEQYEDMTLAAAIPFRAQAEWFDPQDQLLYRELLKKADRVVMLSEKYYRGCYLRRDTYMVSRASMVIAYWDNVCNGGTYHTVKKAVETGREVINLFTGEVITDITALQNNHEPNKPNIKWTD
;
A
#
# COMPACT_ATOMS: atom_id res chain seq x y z
N ARG A 1 -15.54 5.06 -8.33
CA ARG A 1 -14.58 4.89 -7.19
C ARG A 1 -13.23 4.45 -7.75
N GLU A 2 -12.18 5.24 -7.54
CA GLU A 2 -10.83 4.91 -7.97
C GLU A 2 -10.00 4.40 -6.79
N PHE A 3 -9.36 3.24 -6.99
CA PHE A 3 -8.45 2.62 -6.03
C PHE A 3 -7.02 2.74 -6.54
N TYR A 4 -6.10 3.15 -5.69
CA TYR A 4 -4.67 3.20 -5.96
C TYR A 4 -3.96 2.03 -5.31
N SER A 5 -3.08 1.37 -6.04
CA SER A 5 -2.14 0.38 -5.50
C SER A 5 -0.71 0.74 -5.87
N GLY A 6 0.19 0.65 -4.91
CA GLY A 6 1.63 0.82 -5.13
C GLY A 6 2.30 -0.36 -5.80
N MET A 7 1.59 -1.46 -5.97
CA MET A 7 2.05 -2.67 -6.66
C MET A 7 3.33 -3.28 -6.08
N ALA A 8 3.62 -3.04 -4.80
CA ALA A 8 4.67 -3.75 -4.08
C ALA A 8 4.28 -5.23 -3.86
N GLU A 9 5.26 -6.09 -3.67
CA GLU A 9 5.00 -7.49 -3.29
C GLU A 9 4.13 -7.58 -2.03
N GLY A 10 3.26 -8.58 -2.00
CA GLY A 10 2.39 -8.85 -0.86
C GLY A 10 1.07 -8.09 -0.94
N PHE A 11 0.75 -7.32 0.09
CA PHE A 11 -0.59 -6.75 0.27
C PHE A 11 -1.04 -5.86 -0.90
N ASP A 12 -0.16 -5.05 -1.46
CA ASP A 12 -0.50 -4.14 -2.57
C ASP A 12 -1.05 -4.89 -3.78
N MET A 13 -0.41 -6.00 -4.15
CA MET A 13 -0.86 -6.82 -5.28
C MET A 13 -2.12 -7.62 -4.95
N ILE A 14 -2.25 -8.11 -3.71
CA ILE A 14 -3.46 -8.78 -3.23
C ILE A 14 -4.66 -7.83 -3.29
N ALA A 15 -4.48 -6.61 -2.83
CA ALA A 15 -5.52 -5.58 -2.86
C ALA A 15 -5.89 -5.19 -4.30
N ALA A 16 -4.91 -5.03 -5.19
CA ALA A 16 -5.13 -4.75 -6.60
C ALA A 16 -5.95 -5.86 -7.29
N GLU A 17 -5.60 -7.11 -7.03
CA GLU A 17 -6.35 -8.26 -7.53
C GLU A 17 -7.81 -8.27 -7.03
N ALA A 18 -8.02 -7.98 -5.74
CA ALA A 18 -9.36 -7.88 -5.16
C ALA A 18 -10.20 -6.77 -5.82
N VAL A 19 -9.60 -5.62 -6.09
CA VAL A 19 -10.28 -4.52 -6.82
C VAL A 19 -10.70 -4.96 -8.21
N LEU A 20 -9.82 -5.65 -8.95
CA LEU A 20 -10.15 -6.15 -10.29
C LEU A 20 -11.27 -7.20 -10.27
N GLN A 21 -11.31 -8.07 -9.26
CA GLN A 21 -12.41 -9.04 -9.08
C GLN A 21 -13.73 -8.34 -8.77
N LEU A 22 -13.71 -7.36 -7.86
CA LEU A 22 -14.91 -6.59 -7.51
C LEU A 22 -15.43 -5.73 -8.66
N LYS A 23 -14.55 -5.28 -9.53
CA LYS A 23 -14.92 -4.51 -10.72
C LYS A 23 -15.86 -5.28 -11.65
N GLU A 24 -15.78 -6.59 -11.67
CA GLU A 24 -16.73 -7.42 -12.45
C GLU A 24 -18.18 -7.26 -11.99
N GLN A 25 -18.39 -6.89 -10.71
CA GLN A 25 -19.71 -6.68 -10.11
C GLN A 25 -20.07 -5.20 -9.99
N TYR A 26 -19.07 -4.32 -9.88
CA TYR A 26 -19.24 -2.89 -9.65
C TYR A 26 -18.50 -2.10 -10.74
N GLU A 27 -19.20 -1.74 -11.79
CA GLU A 27 -18.66 -1.09 -13.00
C GLU A 27 -18.00 0.29 -12.72
N ASP A 28 -18.38 0.95 -11.61
CA ASP A 28 -17.83 2.24 -11.20
C ASP A 28 -16.45 2.14 -10.52
N MET A 29 -15.96 0.93 -10.30
CA MET A 29 -14.64 0.72 -9.70
C MET A 29 -13.55 0.74 -10.75
N THR A 30 -12.48 1.48 -10.47
CA THR A 30 -11.27 1.55 -11.30
C THR A 30 -10.02 1.33 -10.47
N LEU A 31 -9.00 0.74 -11.08
CA LEU A 31 -7.68 0.51 -10.47
C LEU A 31 -6.63 1.40 -11.14
N ALA A 32 -5.95 2.21 -10.34
CA ALA A 32 -4.77 2.96 -10.74
C ALA A 32 -3.53 2.36 -10.06
N ALA A 33 -2.57 1.92 -10.85
CA ALA A 33 -1.28 1.43 -10.36
C ALA A 33 -0.29 2.60 -10.27
N ALA A 34 0.22 2.90 -9.09
CA ALA A 34 1.21 3.94 -8.85
C ALA A 34 2.60 3.30 -8.69
N ILE A 35 3.43 3.41 -9.71
CA ILE A 35 4.72 2.73 -9.81
C ILE A 35 5.83 3.70 -9.43
N PRO A 36 6.65 3.38 -8.40
CA PRO A 36 7.71 4.28 -7.95
C PRO A 36 8.82 4.45 -8.99
N PHE A 37 9.19 3.38 -9.67
CA PHE A 37 10.15 3.37 -10.79
C PHE A 37 9.92 2.14 -11.67
N ARG A 38 10.32 2.22 -12.92
CA ARG A 38 9.98 1.22 -13.96
C ARG A 38 10.35 -0.21 -13.58
N ALA A 39 11.52 -0.42 -13.00
CA ALA A 39 12.03 -1.75 -12.67
C ALA A 39 11.64 -2.24 -11.26
N GLN A 40 10.56 -1.71 -10.66
CA GLN A 40 10.14 -2.09 -9.31
C GLN A 40 10.08 -3.61 -9.10
N ALA A 41 9.58 -4.35 -10.08
CA ALA A 41 9.35 -5.79 -9.96
C ALA A 41 10.58 -6.64 -10.34
N GLU A 42 11.72 -6.03 -10.67
CA GLU A 42 12.90 -6.77 -11.15
C GLU A 42 13.39 -7.84 -10.15
N TRP A 43 13.26 -7.56 -8.87
CA TRP A 43 13.72 -8.44 -7.78
C TRP A 43 12.60 -9.23 -7.11
N PHE A 44 11.37 -9.19 -7.64
CA PHE A 44 10.28 -10.01 -7.17
C PHE A 44 10.51 -11.48 -7.51
N ASP A 45 9.90 -12.40 -6.75
CA ASP A 45 9.84 -13.79 -7.15
C ASP A 45 9.21 -13.94 -8.53
N PRO A 46 9.61 -14.97 -9.33
CA PRO A 46 9.09 -15.15 -10.69
C PRO A 46 7.56 -15.19 -10.77
N GLN A 47 6.88 -15.79 -9.80
CA GLN A 47 5.42 -15.82 -9.75
C GLN A 47 4.84 -14.43 -9.50
N ASP A 48 5.44 -13.66 -8.61
CA ASP A 48 5.04 -12.30 -8.33
C ASP A 48 5.33 -11.35 -9.48
N GLN A 49 6.42 -11.56 -10.21
CA GLN A 49 6.68 -10.82 -11.45
C GLN A 49 5.58 -11.05 -12.49
N LEU A 50 5.14 -12.30 -12.64
CA LEU A 50 4.07 -12.66 -13.56
C LEU A 50 2.74 -12.00 -13.15
N LEU A 51 2.37 -12.12 -11.88
CA LEU A 51 1.18 -11.46 -11.32
C LEU A 51 1.24 -9.95 -11.51
N TYR A 52 2.37 -9.32 -11.20
CA TYR A 52 2.59 -7.89 -11.39
C TYR A 52 2.30 -7.44 -12.83
N ARG A 53 2.82 -8.15 -13.81
CA ARG A 53 2.58 -7.85 -15.23
C ARG A 53 1.11 -7.99 -15.60
N GLU A 54 0.46 -9.06 -15.14
CA GLU A 54 -0.97 -9.29 -15.39
C GLU A 54 -1.86 -8.21 -14.76
N LEU A 55 -1.55 -7.80 -13.54
CA LEU A 55 -2.27 -6.72 -12.86
C LEU A 55 -2.08 -5.37 -13.59
N LEU A 56 -0.86 -5.06 -14.04
CA LEU A 56 -0.61 -3.84 -14.82
C LEU A 56 -1.38 -3.80 -16.13
N LYS A 57 -1.50 -4.95 -16.83
CA LYS A 57 -2.29 -5.03 -18.06
C LYS A 57 -3.77 -4.77 -17.83
N LYS A 58 -4.30 -5.18 -16.68
CA LYS A 58 -5.72 -5.06 -16.31
C LYS A 58 -6.04 -3.74 -15.62
N ALA A 59 -5.05 -3.02 -15.11
CA ALA A 59 -5.24 -1.73 -14.47
C ALA A 59 -5.85 -0.72 -15.46
N ASP A 60 -6.77 0.09 -14.99
CA ASP A 60 -7.38 1.15 -15.81
C ASP A 60 -6.39 2.27 -16.10
N ARG A 61 -5.46 2.49 -15.19
CA ARG A 61 -4.43 3.51 -15.31
C ARG A 61 -3.13 3.06 -14.63
N VAL A 62 -2.01 3.36 -15.27
CA VAL A 62 -0.66 3.16 -14.70
C VAL A 62 0.04 4.52 -14.64
N VAL A 63 0.47 4.91 -13.46
CA VAL A 63 1.23 6.14 -13.22
C VAL A 63 2.66 5.76 -12.88
N MET A 64 3.58 6.06 -13.79
CA MET A 64 5.02 5.85 -13.61
C MET A 64 5.66 7.12 -13.06
N LEU A 65 6.08 7.11 -11.79
CA LEU A 65 6.60 8.31 -11.12
C LEU A 65 8.06 8.59 -11.43
N SER A 66 8.84 7.55 -11.75
CA SER A 66 10.24 7.69 -12.17
C SER A 66 10.64 6.57 -13.13
N GLU A 67 11.56 6.87 -14.03
CA GLU A 67 12.16 5.85 -14.90
C GLU A 67 13.15 4.97 -14.13
N LYS A 68 13.90 5.56 -13.20
CA LYS A 68 14.95 4.90 -12.44
C LYS A 68 14.71 4.95 -10.95
N TYR A 69 15.24 3.95 -10.25
CA TYR A 69 15.33 3.97 -8.79
C TYR A 69 16.13 5.19 -8.32
N TYR A 70 15.66 5.82 -7.25
CA TYR A 70 16.42 6.80 -6.47
C TYR A 70 15.98 6.71 -5.01
N ARG A 71 16.83 7.15 -4.10
CA ARG A 71 16.52 7.15 -2.67
C ARG A 71 15.30 8.04 -2.40
N GLY A 72 14.27 7.46 -1.77
CA GLY A 72 13.01 8.15 -1.47
C GLY A 72 11.91 7.95 -2.52
N CYS A 73 12.15 7.20 -3.60
CA CYS A 73 11.13 6.95 -4.63
C CYS A 73 9.89 6.24 -4.10
N TYR A 74 10.04 5.34 -3.14
CA TYR A 74 8.91 4.66 -2.49
C TYR A 74 8.08 5.63 -1.65
N LEU A 75 8.71 6.51 -0.88
CA LEU A 75 8.00 7.53 -0.10
C LEU A 75 7.27 8.54 -1.00
N ARG A 76 7.85 8.88 -2.13
CA ARG A 76 7.19 9.72 -3.13
C ARG A 76 5.93 9.05 -3.68
N ARG A 77 6.00 7.77 -4.01
CA ARG A 77 4.85 6.98 -4.46
C ARG A 77 3.76 6.96 -3.39
N ASP A 78 4.11 6.67 -2.15
CA ASP A 78 3.17 6.59 -1.04
C ASP A 78 2.50 7.96 -0.78
N THR A 79 3.27 9.04 -0.80
CA THR A 79 2.74 10.41 -0.71
C THR A 79 1.80 10.73 -1.87
N TYR A 80 2.16 10.32 -3.08
CA TYR A 80 1.30 10.49 -4.26
C TYR A 80 -0.07 9.83 -4.07
N MET A 81 -0.07 8.57 -3.61
CA MET A 81 -1.32 7.84 -3.38
C MET A 81 -2.16 8.46 -2.26
N VAL A 82 -1.55 8.75 -1.12
CA VAL A 82 -2.25 9.33 0.03
C VAL A 82 -2.86 10.69 -0.34
N SER A 83 -2.14 11.54 -1.07
CA SER A 83 -2.63 12.87 -1.45
C SER A 83 -3.88 12.82 -2.34
N ARG A 84 -4.11 11.72 -3.04
CA ARG A 84 -5.24 11.52 -3.95
C ARG A 84 -6.37 10.69 -3.37
N ALA A 85 -6.13 10.05 -2.23
CA ALA A 85 -7.11 9.19 -1.59
C ALA A 85 -7.91 9.96 -0.53
N SER A 86 -9.18 9.61 -0.37
CA SER A 86 -10.00 10.04 0.77
C SER A 86 -9.85 9.11 1.97
N MET A 87 -9.44 7.86 1.71
CA MET A 87 -9.28 6.80 2.70
C MET A 87 -8.10 5.92 2.31
N VAL A 88 -7.44 5.34 3.29
CA VAL A 88 -6.36 4.36 3.09
C VAL A 88 -6.78 3.02 3.67
N ILE A 89 -6.57 1.96 2.90
CA ILE A 89 -6.70 0.58 3.39
C ILE A 89 -5.28 0.04 3.54
N ALA A 90 -4.92 -0.37 4.74
CA ALA A 90 -3.59 -0.85 5.07
C ALA A 90 -3.63 -2.23 5.74
N TYR A 91 -2.54 -2.96 5.63
CA TYR A 91 -2.27 -4.16 6.43
C TYR A 91 -1.01 -3.87 7.25
N TRP A 92 -1.22 -3.33 8.45
CA TRP A 92 -0.17 -2.80 9.31
C TRP A 92 -0.14 -3.51 10.65
N ASP A 93 1.01 -4.08 10.99
CA ASP A 93 1.24 -4.84 12.22
C ASP A 93 1.48 -3.98 13.47
N ASN A 94 1.22 -2.68 13.40
CA ASN A 94 1.43 -1.68 14.46
C ASN A 94 2.91 -1.41 14.79
N VAL A 95 3.84 -1.89 13.98
CA VAL A 95 5.27 -1.56 14.14
C VAL A 95 5.53 -0.16 13.59
N CYS A 96 6.06 0.73 14.46
CA CYS A 96 6.27 2.15 14.14
C CYS A 96 7.54 2.40 13.33
N ASN A 97 7.77 1.63 12.30
CA ASN A 97 8.81 1.85 11.31
C ASN A 97 8.42 1.23 9.95
N GLY A 98 9.17 1.57 8.92
CA GLY A 98 8.97 1.03 7.56
C GLY A 98 7.94 1.79 6.74
N GLY A 99 7.76 1.32 5.50
CA GLY A 99 6.92 1.99 4.49
C GLY A 99 5.44 2.06 4.87
N THR A 100 4.87 0.96 5.38
CA THR A 100 3.46 0.93 5.79
C THR A 100 3.19 1.91 6.92
N TYR A 101 4.06 1.96 7.93
CA TYR A 101 3.94 2.94 9.01
C TYR A 101 3.98 4.38 8.49
N HIS A 102 4.92 4.70 7.60
CA HIS A 102 5.01 6.04 7.02
C HIS A 102 3.75 6.42 6.24
N THR A 103 3.18 5.50 5.50
CA THR A 103 1.93 5.71 4.76
C THR A 103 0.75 5.95 5.70
N VAL A 104 0.60 5.12 6.73
CA VAL A 104 -0.46 5.25 7.76
C VAL A 104 -0.32 6.59 8.48
N LYS A 105 0.88 6.92 8.94
CA LYS A 105 1.18 8.19 9.62
C LYS A 105 0.83 9.38 8.73
N LYS A 106 1.27 9.37 7.48
CA LYS A 106 0.98 10.44 6.52
C LYS A 106 -0.51 10.61 6.27
N ALA A 107 -1.24 9.50 6.14
CA ALA A 107 -2.68 9.53 5.96
C ALA A 107 -3.39 10.18 7.14
N VAL A 108 -3.09 9.75 8.35
CA VAL A 108 -3.68 10.29 9.59
C VAL A 108 -3.33 11.77 9.79
N GLU A 109 -2.06 12.15 9.62
CA GLU A 109 -1.59 13.54 9.74
C GLU A 109 -2.26 14.48 8.73
N THR A 110 -2.70 13.95 7.59
CA THR A 110 -3.37 14.72 6.54
C THR A 110 -4.89 14.56 6.54
N GLY A 111 -5.45 14.01 7.62
CA GLY A 111 -6.89 13.95 7.88
C GLY A 111 -7.62 12.82 7.14
N ARG A 112 -6.91 11.79 6.67
CA ARG A 112 -7.52 10.61 6.05
C ARG A 112 -7.72 9.52 7.08
N GLU A 113 -8.86 8.83 6.98
CA GLU A 113 -9.08 7.59 7.72
C GLU A 113 -8.23 6.46 7.16
N VAL A 114 -7.73 5.61 8.07
CA VAL A 114 -7.03 4.38 7.71
C VAL A 114 -7.82 3.19 8.23
N ILE A 115 -8.21 2.28 7.35
CA ILE A 115 -8.74 0.98 7.72
C ILE A 115 -7.56 0.01 7.79
N ASN A 116 -7.23 -0.43 9.00
CA ASN A 116 -6.18 -1.41 9.21
C ASN A 116 -6.76 -2.82 9.22
N LEU A 117 -6.57 -3.56 8.13
CA LEU A 117 -7.10 -4.93 8.01
C LEU A 117 -6.39 -5.93 8.92
N PHE A 118 -5.20 -5.63 9.41
CA PHE A 118 -4.48 -6.48 10.35
C PHE A 118 -5.18 -6.55 11.72
N THR A 119 -5.70 -5.41 12.20
CA THR A 119 -6.38 -5.29 13.50
C THR A 119 -7.90 -5.20 13.39
N GLY A 120 -8.43 -4.87 12.21
CA GLY A 120 -9.83 -4.54 12.00
C GLY A 120 -10.23 -3.14 12.48
N GLU A 121 -9.29 -2.31 12.92
CA GLU A 121 -9.53 -0.98 13.46
C GLU A 121 -9.53 0.09 12.38
N VAL A 122 -10.29 1.17 12.64
CA VAL A 122 -10.22 2.42 11.87
C VAL A 122 -9.40 3.43 12.65
N ILE A 123 -8.35 3.95 12.03
CA ILE A 123 -7.43 4.90 12.64
C ILE A 123 -7.73 6.29 12.09
N THR A 124 -8.07 7.23 12.98
CA THR A 124 -8.40 8.62 12.64
C THR A 124 -7.53 9.64 13.38
N ASP A 125 -6.77 9.20 14.38
CA ASP A 125 -5.99 10.06 15.25
C ASP A 125 -4.54 9.54 15.37
N ILE A 126 -3.60 10.46 15.29
CA ILE A 126 -2.17 10.20 15.44
C ILE A 126 -1.79 9.78 16.88
N THR A 127 -2.55 10.20 17.88
CA THR A 127 -2.32 9.79 19.28
C THR A 127 -2.49 8.29 19.48
N ALA A 128 -3.36 7.64 18.72
CA ALA A 128 -3.51 6.19 18.72
C ALA A 128 -2.24 5.48 18.21
N LEU A 129 -1.46 6.12 17.33
CA LEU A 129 -0.19 5.59 16.83
C LEU A 129 0.94 5.71 17.86
N GLN A 130 0.87 6.71 18.74
CA GLN A 130 1.89 6.96 19.76
C GLN A 130 1.70 6.07 21.00
N ASN A 131 0.47 5.69 21.32
CA ASN A 131 0.14 4.87 22.48
C ASN A 131 0.44 3.37 22.30
N ASN A 132 0.77 2.93 21.09
CA ASN A 132 1.16 1.55 20.80
C ASN A 132 2.66 1.27 21.04
N HIS A 133 3.37 2.18 21.72
CA HIS A 133 4.72 1.95 22.24
C HIS A 133 4.65 1.26 23.60
N GLU A 134 4.02 0.10 23.70
CA GLU A 134 4.23 -0.77 24.85
C GLU A 134 5.54 -1.55 24.68
N PRO A 135 6.49 -1.42 25.64
CA PRO A 135 7.80 -2.06 25.51
C PRO A 135 7.81 -3.57 25.80
N ASN A 136 6.68 -4.24 25.83
CA ASN A 136 6.55 -5.63 26.22
C ASN A 136 5.67 -6.47 25.29
N LYS A 137 6.08 -6.63 24.03
CA LYS A 137 5.68 -7.83 23.28
C LYS A 137 6.89 -8.72 23.07
N PRO A 138 6.78 -10.04 23.32
CA PRO A 138 7.91 -10.95 23.11
C PRO A 138 8.37 -10.83 21.66
N ASN A 139 9.69 -10.67 21.49
CA ASN A 139 10.35 -10.77 20.19
C ASN A 139 10.05 -12.14 19.59
N ILE A 140 9.00 -12.23 18.79
CA ILE A 140 8.85 -13.40 17.93
C ILE A 140 9.84 -13.19 16.80
N LYS A 141 11.02 -13.78 16.97
CA LYS A 141 11.97 -13.94 15.88
C LYS A 141 11.36 -14.97 14.94
N TRP A 142 10.93 -14.49 13.77
CA TRP A 142 10.75 -15.40 12.66
C TRP A 142 12.14 -15.91 12.30
N THR A 143 12.46 -17.11 12.65
CA THR A 143 13.62 -17.83 12.12
C THR A 143 13.24 -18.35 10.76
N ASP A 144 14.06 -18.01 9.76
CA ASP A 144 13.98 -18.51 8.39
C ASP A 144 13.86 -20.03 8.31
#